data_5eca04fc055e36019272e69a0772054f
#
_entry.id   5eca04fc055e36019272e69a0772054f
#
_cell.length_a   1.000
_cell.length_b   1.000
_cell.length_c   1.000
_cell.angle_alpha   90.00
_cell.angle_beta   90.00
_cell.angle_gamma   90.00
#
_symmetry.space_group_name_H-M   'P 1'
#
loop_
_entity.id
_entity.type
_entity.pdbx_description
1 polymer ?
#
loop_
_entity_poly.entity_id
_entity_poly.type
_entity_poly.pdbx_seq_one_letter_code
_entity_poly.pdbx_strand_id
1 'polypeptide(L)'
;MLEKSVFQWYNSRKFPDLWENWNFARRKRRRVLMMGKLQMDREWTERDLRAFVEGAQAAFETVLLDELPQDTGWQDEGLQVSYTLCNGRVSCVLHRTVRADGKLWQITMSAPLAGNLLPEERMSARERELCREDLNHDFLSGVYNRRYLETVIAAELDRWAEQGRKAAVALVSLDHGAQLRDTYGQPVMDQLICFVANQWKKYFDIPGSQIVCRLTGTTFVVGCLDLDGGQLAQQMRNIYAEMPHECVTSMGMMKRVPFTLSVAVAGLDELDSAANCWQRLYAICDERLRGIQISGGNKIC
;
A
#
# COMPACT_ATOMS: atom_id res chain seq x y z
N MET A 1 -24.22 -6.71 15.38
CA MET A 1 -23.56 -8.05 15.39
C MET A 1 -22.55 -8.24 14.25
N LEU A 2 -22.69 -7.53 13.14
CA LEU A 2 -21.75 -7.58 11.99
C LEU A 2 -20.45 -6.78 12.19
N GLU A 3 -20.45 -5.71 12.97
CA GLU A 3 -19.24 -4.90 13.24
C GLU A 3 -18.15 -5.61 14.05
N LYS A 4 -18.53 -6.54 14.92
CA LYS A 4 -17.55 -7.36 15.66
C LYS A 4 -16.79 -8.32 14.78
N SER A 5 -17.39 -8.80 13.69
CA SER A 5 -16.80 -9.84 12.84
C SER A 5 -15.71 -9.30 11.90
N VAL A 6 -15.86 -8.09 11.38
CA VAL A 6 -14.89 -7.49 10.45
C VAL A 6 -13.63 -7.02 11.19
N PHE A 7 -13.81 -6.41 12.37
CA PHE A 7 -12.71 -5.96 13.21
C PHE A 7 -11.93 -7.14 13.82
N GLN A 8 -12.63 -8.21 14.18
CA GLN A 8 -12.04 -9.45 14.69
C GLN A 8 -11.33 -10.24 13.58
N TRP A 9 -11.84 -10.24 12.34
CA TRP A 9 -11.24 -10.92 11.20
C TRP A 9 -9.94 -10.24 10.72
N TYR A 10 -9.88 -8.92 10.75
CA TYR A 10 -8.70 -8.14 10.31
C TYR A 10 -7.53 -8.28 11.30
N ASN A 11 -7.80 -8.28 12.61
CA ASN A 11 -6.76 -8.30 13.66
C ASN A 11 -6.27 -9.70 14.04
N SER A 12 -7.10 -10.74 13.90
CA SER A 12 -6.74 -12.09 14.36
C SER A 12 -5.74 -12.82 13.46
N ARG A 13 -5.57 -12.40 12.21
CA ARG A 13 -4.65 -13.07 11.26
C ARG A 13 -3.28 -12.42 11.13
N LYS A 14 -3.12 -11.12 11.45
CA LYS A 14 -1.84 -10.42 11.26
C LYS A 14 -1.11 -10.06 12.57
N PHE A 15 -1.81 -9.96 13.69
CA PHE A 15 -1.20 -9.51 14.96
C PHE A 15 -1.80 -10.22 16.17
N PRO A 16 -1.52 -11.53 16.39
CA PRO A 16 -2.03 -12.26 17.57
C PRO A 16 -1.57 -11.61 18.89
N ASP A 17 -0.34 -11.08 18.94
CA ASP A 17 0.25 -10.52 20.17
C ASP A 17 -0.28 -9.10 20.50
N LEU A 18 -0.81 -8.36 19.51
CA LEU A 18 -1.46 -7.07 19.77
C LEU A 18 -2.80 -7.23 20.48
N TRP A 19 -3.46 -8.38 20.38
CA TRP A 19 -4.71 -8.65 21.05
C TRP A 19 -4.52 -8.87 22.56
N GLU A 20 -3.45 -9.52 22.99
CA GLU A 20 -3.14 -9.72 24.42
C GLU A 20 -2.69 -8.41 25.08
N ASN A 21 -1.94 -7.56 24.37
CA ASN A 21 -1.57 -6.22 24.84
C ASN A 21 -2.73 -5.21 24.84
N TRP A 22 -3.86 -5.50 24.16
CA TRP A 22 -5.09 -4.70 24.22
C TRP A 22 -5.77 -4.76 25.60
N ASN A 23 -5.42 -5.74 26.41
CA ASN A 23 -5.86 -5.82 27.82
C ASN A 23 -5.12 -4.86 28.76
N PHE A 24 -4.14 -4.14 28.26
CA PHE A 24 -3.38 -3.19 29.06
C PHE A 24 -4.15 -1.86 29.22
N ALA A 25 -4.58 -1.63 30.44
CA ALA A 25 -5.02 -0.39 31.07
C ALA A 25 -6.51 -0.04 30.96
N ARG A 26 -7.12 0.04 32.13
CA ARG A 26 -8.46 0.63 32.42
C ARG A 26 -8.74 1.97 31.71
N ARG A 27 -7.73 2.72 31.28
CA ARG A 27 -7.85 3.95 30.49
C ARG A 27 -8.26 3.71 29.04
N LYS A 28 -7.84 2.59 28.39
CA LYS A 28 -8.22 2.25 27.02
C LYS A 28 -9.70 1.85 26.91
N ARG A 29 -10.28 1.19 27.91
CA ARG A 29 -11.73 0.87 27.93
C ARG A 29 -12.61 2.12 27.84
N ARG A 30 -12.19 3.23 28.45
CA ARG A 30 -12.92 4.51 28.34
C ARG A 30 -12.93 5.07 26.92
N ARG A 31 -11.85 4.93 26.16
CA ARG A 31 -11.73 5.45 24.78
C ARG A 31 -12.67 4.71 23.81
N VAL A 32 -12.70 3.39 23.87
CA VAL A 32 -13.60 2.56 23.03
C VAL A 32 -15.06 2.73 23.45
N LEU A 33 -15.34 2.84 24.76
CA LEU A 33 -16.67 3.10 25.27
C LEU A 33 -17.21 4.49 24.92
N MET A 34 -16.36 5.51 24.82
CA MET A 34 -16.78 6.84 24.36
C MET A 34 -17.16 6.83 22.88
N MET A 35 -16.45 6.08 22.03
CA MET A 35 -16.83 5.94 20.62
C MET A 35 -18.15 5.17 20.44
N GLY A 36 -18.42 4.16 21.28
CA GLY A 36 -19.70 3.45 21.30
C GLY A 36 -20.88 4.29 21.78
N LYS A 37 -20.62 5.43 22.44
CA LYS A 37 -21.65 6.37 22.88
C LYS A 37 -22.12 7.33 21.78
N LEU A 38 -21.40 7.44 20.66
CA LEU A 38 -21.91 8.06 19.45
C LEU A 38 -22.93 7.11 18.81
N GLN A 39 -24.12 7.01 19.43
CA GLN A 39 -25.22 6.20 18.90
C GLN A 39 -25.72 6.84 17.61
N MET A 40 -25.70 6.08 16.50
CA MET A 40 -26.11 6.53 15.16
C MET A 40 -27.62 6.81 15.06
N ASP A 41 -28.41 6.23 15.99
CA ASP A 41 -29.87 6.33 15.96
C ASP A 41 -30.42 7.58 16.67
N ARG A 42 -29.52 8.47 17.13
CA ARG A 42 -29.91 9.69 17.81
C ARG A 42 -29.77 10.89 16.89
N GLU A 43 -30.81 11.73 16.80
CA GLU A 43 -30.67 13.07 16.24
C GLU A 43 -29.75 13.90 17.13
N TRP A 44 -28.63 14.31 16.56
CA TRP A 44 -27.64 15.15 17.24
C TRP A 44 -27.93 16.62 16.99
N THR A 45 -27.79 17.46 18.02
CA THR A 45 -27.68 18.90 17.84
C THR A 45 -26.21 19.32 17.83
N GLU A 46 -25.90 20.48 17.26
CA GLU A 46 -24.53 21.04 17.31
C GLU A 46 -24.04 21.19 18.75
N ARG A 47 -24.95 21.55 19.66
CA ARG A 47 -24.65 21.67 21.12
C ARG A 47 -24.24 20.33 21.71
N ASP A 48 -24.91 19.24 21.32
CA ASP A 48 -24.58 17.88 21.81
C ASP A 48 -23.21 17.46 21.28
N LEU A 49 -22.89 17.77 20.02
CA LEU A 49 -21.58 17.46 19.42
C LEU A 49 -20.46 18.23 20.13
N ARG A 50 -20.63 19.53 20.39
CA ARG A 50 -19.65 20.32 21.11
C ARG A 50 -19.40 19.82 22.52
N ALA A 51 -20.47 19.48 23.26
CA ALA A 51 -20.36 18.88 24.60
C ALA A 51 -19.66 17.50 24.56
N PHE A 52 -19.92 16.70 23.52
CA PHE A 52 -19.20 15.45 23.29
C PHE A 52 -17.70 15.67 23.05
N VAL A 53 -17.34 16.63 22.20
CA VAL A 53 -15.94 16.98 21.87
C VAL A 53 -15.19 17.43 23.13
N GLU A 54 -15.80 18.33 23.94
CA GLU A 54 -15.23 18.78 25.21
C GLU A 54 -15.02 17.60 26.20
N GLY A 55 -15.99 16.70 26.30
CA GLY A 55 -15.88 15.51 27.14
C GLY A 55 -14.83 14.50 26.60
N ALA A 56 -14.61 14.45 25.32
CA ALA A 56 -13.65 13.56 24.67
C ALA A 56 -12.19 14.03 24.78
N GLN A 57 -11.93 15.33 24.93
CA GLN A 57 -10.58 15.91 25.01
C GLN A 57 -9.72 15.31 26.12
N ALA A 58 -10.33 14.87 27.22
CA ALA A 58 -9.59 14.19 28.28
C ALA A 58 -9.07 12.79 27.90
N ALA A 59 -9.61 12.20 26.84
CA ALA A 59 -9.28 10.84 26.38
C ALA A 59 -8.41 10.81 25.13
N PHE A 60 -8.36 11.91 24.38
CA PHE A 60 -7.63 12.03 23.12
C PHE A 60 -6.66 13.22 23.18
N GLU A 61 -5.54 13.13 22.45
CA GLU A 61 -4.55 14.19 22.38
C GLU A 61 -5.10 15.41 21.65
N THR A 62 -5.87 15.17 20.58
CA THR A 62 -6.53 16.21 19.82
C THR A 62 -7.93 15.75 19.44
N VAL A 63 -8.90 16.63 19.61
CA VAL A 63 -10.26 16.44 19.11
C VAL A 63 -10.68 17.71 18.40
N LEU A 64 -10.99 17.56 17.11
CA LEU A 64 -11.44 18.64 16.26
C LEU A 64 -12.88 18.40 15.82
N LEU A 65 -13.64 19.46 15.68
CA LEU A 65 -15.00 19.47 15.16
C LEU A 65 -15.09 20.49 14.04
N ASP A 66 -15.24 19.99 12.81
CA ASP A 66 -15.30 20.83 11.62
C ASP A 66 -16.63 20.61 10.88
N GLU A 67 -17.29 21.70 10.49
CA GLU A 67 -18.46 21.64 9.62
C GLU A 67 -17.99 21.32 8.17
N LEU A 68 -18.54 20.27 7.58
CA LEU A 68 -18.22 19.90 6.21
C LEU A 68 -19.14 20.61 5.22
N PRO A 69 -18.61 21.09 4.06
CA PRO A 69 -19.42 21.63 2.98
C PRO A 69 -20.45 20.59 2.49
N GLN A 70 -21.67 21.05 2.16
CA GLN A 70 -22.76 20.15 1.73
C GLN A 70 -22.46 19.36 0.46
N ASP A 71 -21.57 19.87 -0.42
CA ASP A 71 -21.21 19.27 -1.71
C ASP A 71 -20.01 18.32 -1.66
N THR A 72 -19.44 18.06 -0.49
CA THR A 72 -18.42 17.02 -0.38
C THR A 72 -19.10 15.68 -0.51
N GLY A 73 -18.65 14.84 -1.48
CA GLY A 73 -19.16 13.49 -1.70
C GLY A 73 -18.93 12.50 -0.54
N TRP A 74 -18.73 13.00 0.67
CA TRP A 74 -18.61 12.30 1.94
C TRP A 74 -20.00 12.01 2.50
N GLN A 75 -20.72 11.08 1.86
CA GLN A 75 -22.04 10.64 2.33
C GLN A 75 -21.96 9.48 3.34
N ASP A 76 -20.76 8.97 3.62
CA ASP A 76 -20.59 7.86 4.55
C ASP A 76 -20.53 8.35 5.99
N GLU A 77 -21.61 8.11 6.73
CA GLU A 77 -21.68 8.26 8.20
C GLU A 77 -20.80 7.21 8.93
N GLY A 78 -19.79 6.66 8.22
CA GLY A 78 -18.87 5.63 8.70
C GLY A 78 -17.75 6.15 9.58
N LEU A 79 -17.21 5.26 10.41
CA LEU A 79 -15.95 5.48 11.12
C LEU A 79 -14.77 5.16 10.21
N GLN A 80 -13.94 6.15 9.94
CA GLN A 80 -12.67 5.97 9.23
C GLN A 80 -11.52 6.01 10.22
N VAL A 81 -10.56 5.13 10.02
CA VAL A 81 -9.34 5.03 10.82
C VAL A 81 -8.15 5.29 9.92
N SER A 82 -7.34 6.25 10.27
CA SER A 82 -6.08 6.56 9.60
C SER A 82 -4.94 6.64 10.60
N TYR A 83 -3.72 6.62 10.12
CA TYR A 83 -2.53 6.76 10.94
C TYR A 83 -1.71 7.91 10.38
N THR A 84 -1.28 8.82 11.25
CA THR A 84 -0.40 9.92 10.89
C THR A 84 0.90 9.84 11.67
N LEU A 85 2.00 10.20 11.02
CA LEU A 85 3.29 10.35 11.67
C LEU A 85 3.49 11.85 11.96
N CYS A 86 3.47 12.22 13.23
CA CYS A 86 3.70 13.60 13.65
C CYS A 86 4.83 13.63 14.69
N ASN A 87 5.89 14.41 14.43
CA ASN A 87 7.04 14.56 15.34
C ASN A 87 7.67 13.20 15.78
N GLY A 88 7.79 12.24 14.85
CA GLY A 88 8.35 10.92 15.13
C GLY A 88 7.43 10.00 15.95
N ARG A 89 6.17 10.40 16.17
CA ARG A 89 5.16 9.58 16.85
C ARG A 89 4.04 9.22 15.89
N VAL A 90 3.68 7.94 15.85
CA VAL A 90 2.49 7.51 15.12
C VAL A 90 1.28 7.77 15.98
N SER A 91 0.33 8.53 15.46
CA SER A 91 -0.97 8.76 16.07
C SER A 91 -2.05 8.03 15.27
N CYS A 92 -2.92 7.34 15.98
CA CYS A 92 -4.15 6.82 15.40
C CYS A 92 -5.13 7.98 15.30
N VAL A 93 -5.64 8.24 14.12
CA VAL A 93 -6.61 9.28 13.84
C VAL A 93 -7.92 8.62 13.43
N LEU A 94 -8.96 8.95 14.17
CA LEU A 94 -10.31 8.46 13.96
C LEU A 94 -11.14 9.63 13.40
N HIS A 95 -11.72 9.42 12.23
CA HIS A 95 -12.64 10.37 11.62
C HIS A 95 -14.05 9.80 11.65
N ARG A 96 -14.99 10.57 12.12
CA ARG A 96 -16.41 10.22 12.08
C ARG A 96 -17.24 11.39 11.59
N THR A 97 -18.07 11.11 10.60
CA THR A 97 -19.03 12.09 10.08
C THR A 97 -20.36 11.89 10.79
N VAL A 98 -20.94 12.98 11.27
CA VAL A 98 -22.22 12.99 12.00
C VAL A 98 -23.09 14.11 11.44
N ARG A 99 -24.39 13.85 11.30
CA ARG A 99 -25.38 14.88 10.91
C ARG A 99 -25.97 15.49 12.17
N ALA A 100 -25.91 16.83 12.30
CA ALA A 100 -26.50 17.57 13.41
C ALA A 100 -27.08 18.90 12.90
N ASP A 101 -28.29 19.23 13.32
CA ASP A 101 -29.04 20.43 12.93
C ASP A 101 -29.06 20.65 11.40
N GLY A 102 -29.25 19.56 10.63
CA GLY A 102 -29.26 19.58 9.17
C GLY A 102 -27.92 19.77 8.49
N LYS A 103 -26.84 19.94 9.24
CA LYS A 103 -25.47 20.12 8.76
C LYS A 103 -24.64 18.85 8.93
N LEU A 104 -23.62 18.72 8.10
CA LEU A 104 -22.67 17.61 8.17
C LEU A 104 -21.43 18.05 8.94
N TRP A 105 -21.07 17.28 9.96
CA TRP A 105 -19.93 17.56 10.84
C TRP A 105 -18.94 16.43 10.81
N GLN A 106 -17.65 16.73 10.81
CA GLN A 106 -16.60 15.74 11.00
C GLN A 106 -16.01 15.90 12.41
N ILE A 107 -16.02 14.80 13.17
CA ILE A 107 -15.31 14.71 14.42
C ILE A 107 -14.01 13.96 14.13
N THR A 108 -12.89 14.64 14.33
CA THR A 108 -11.55 14.05 14.19
C THR A 108 -10.94 13.90 15.57
N MET A 109 -10.63 12.68 15.96
CA MET A 109 -10.00 12.34 17.23
C MET A 109 -8.65 11.72 16.98
N SER A 110 -7.59 12.28 17.54
CA SER A 110 -6.25 11.70 17.45
C SER A 110 -5.74 11.32 18.84
N ALA A 111 -5.11 10.17 18.90
CA ALA A 111 -4.39 9.75 20.09
C ALA A 111 -3.05 9.16 19.64
N PRO A 112 -1.94 9.50 20.32
CA PRO A 112 -0.70 8.80 20.08
C PRO A 112 -0.97 7.32 20.36
N LEU A 113 -0.43 6.45 19.54
CA LEU A 113 -0.35 5.02 19.85
C LEU A 113 0.59 4.90 21.03
N ALA A 114 0.02 5.24 22.22
CA ALA A 114 0.79 5.44 23.42
C ALA A 114 1.54 4.16 23.79
N GLY A 115 2.83 4.28 23.82
CA GLY A 115 3.72 3.46 24.61
C GLY A 115 4.25 2.19 23.97
N ASN A 116 3.91 1.87 22.73
CA ASN A 116 4.39 0.64 22.09
C ASN A 116 5.13 0.87 20.78
N LEU A 117 5.29 2.10 20.32
CA LEU A 117 6.47 2.44 19.54
C LEU A 117 7.55 2.71 20.58
N LEU A 118 8.18 1.64 21.00
CA LEU A 118 9.43 1.74 21.72
C LEU A 118 10.32 2.67 20.89
N PRO A 119 10.97 3.67 21.47
CA PRO A 119 12.07 4.35 20.80
C PRO A 119 12.93 3.27 20.14
N GLU A 120 13.40 3.51 18.92
CA GLU A 120 14.22 2.50 18.20
C GLU A 120 15.30 1.87 19.10
N GLU A 121 15.77 2.61 20.09
CA GLU A 121 16.70 2.16 21.13
C GLU A 121 16.16 1.06 22.06
N ARG A 122 14.84 0.91 22.20
CA ARG A 122 14.22 -0.13 23.05
C ARG A 122 13.64 -1.31 22.26
N MET A 123 13.61 -1.22 20.94
CA MET A 123 13.23 -2.34 20.10
C MET A 123 14.36 -3.35 20.02
N SER A 124 14.04 -4.63 20.17
CA SER A 124 14.98 -5.70 19.86
C SER A 124 15.39 -5.63 18.38
N ALA A 125 16.54 -6.18 18.04
CA ALA A 125 16.99 -6.24 16.65
C ALA A 125 15.94 -6.89 15.74
N ARG A 126 15.24 -7.91 16.23
CA ARG A 126 14.16 -8.61 15.50
C ARG A 126 12.91 -7.75 15.29
N GLU A 127 12.50 -6.97 16.29
CA GLU A 127 11.36 -6.05 16.16
C GLU A 127 11.66 -4.93 15.20
N ARG A 128 12.88 -4.39 15.22
CA ARG A 128 13.34 -3.39 14.24
C ARG A 128 13.34 -3.95 12.82
N GLU A 129 13.77 -5.17 12.63
CA GLU A 129 13.79 -5.84 11.34
C GLU A 129 12.37 -6.06 10.81
N LEU A 130 11.46 -6.58 11.65
CA LEU A 130 10.04 -6.74 11.29
C LEU A 130 9.38 -5.41 10.91
N CYS A 131 9.62 -4.34 11.67
CA CYS A 131 9.12 -3.01 11.33
C CYS A 131 9.70 -2.48 10.01
N ARG A 132 10.97 -2.75 9.72
CA ARG A 132 11.60 -2.39 8.44
C ARG A 132 11.02 -3.19 7.28
N GLU A 133 10.81 -4.48 7.45
CA GLU A 133 10.18 -5.34 6.45
C GLU A 133 8.76 -4.85 6.12
N ASP A 134 7.93 -4.58 7.13
CA ASP A 134 6.57 -4.05 6.92
C ASP A 134 6.56 -2.69 6.20
N LEU A 135 7.54 -1.81 6.51
CA LEU A 135 7.67 -0.51 5.87
C LEU A 135 8.17 -0.58 4.42
N ASN A 136 8.79 -1.68 4.02
CA ASN A 136 9.41 -1.86 2.71
C ASN A 136 8.51 -2.60 1.72
N HIS A 137 7.41 -3.21 2.19
CA HIS A 137 6.50 -3.96 1.34
C HIS A 137 5.22 -3.21 1.00
N ASP A 138 4.65 -3.49 -0.17
CA ASP A 138 3.31 -3.04 -0.56
C ASP A 138 2.28 -3.93 0.12
N PHE A 139 1.40 -3.33 0.90
CA PHE A 139 0.47 -4.05 1.76
C PHE A 139 -0.56 -4.91 0.98
N LEU A 140 -0.88 -4.54 -0.27
CA LEU A 140 -1.81 -5.28 -1.11
C LEU A 140 -1.14 -6.50 -1.75
N SER A 141 -0.02 -6.29 -2.40
CA SER A 141 0.65 -7.29 -3.23
C SER A 141 1.74 -8.09 -2.49
N GLY A 142 2.23 -7.59 -1.36
CA GLY A 142 3.27 -8.25 -0.56
C GLY A 142 4.67 -8.26 -1.19
N VAL A 143 4.86 -7.61 -2.35
CA VAL A 143 6.18 -7.32 -2.93
C VAL A 143 6.75 -6.03 -2.37
N TYR A 144 8.01 -5.70 -2.67
CA TYR A 144 8.57 -4.43 -2.22
C TYR A 144 7.77 -3.25 -2.75
N ASN A 145 7.74 -2.16 -1.99
CA ASN A 145 7.05 -0.94 -2.37
C ASN A 145 7.97 0.07 -3.08
N ARG A 146 7.38 1.13 -3.60
CA ARG A 146 8.08 2.23 -4.26
C ARG A 146 9.17 2.86 -3.38
N ARG A 147 8.92 3.01 -2.09
CA ARG A 147 9.88 3.60 -1.16
C ARG A 147 11.17 2.77 -1.09
N TYR A 148 11.05 1.45 -0.98
CA TYR A 148 12.21 0.56 -0.97
C TYR A 148 13.02 0.66 -2.27
N LEU A 149 12.35 0.72 -3.40
CA LEU A 149 12.98 0.92 -4.70
C LEU A 149 13.78 2.23 -4.76
N GLU A 150 13.17 3.35 -4.36
CA GLU A 150 13.77 4.69 -4.45
C GLU A 150 14.87 4.94 -3.40
N THR A 151 14.83 4.26 -2.24
CA THR A 151 15.79 4.51 -1.16
C THR A 151 16.90 3.46 -1.06
N VAL A 152 16.60 2.20 -1.34
CA VAL A 152 17.57 1.10 -1.19
C VAL A 152 18.11 0.68 -2.55
N ILE A 153 17.22 0.31 -3.47
CA ILE A 153 17.63 -0.25 -4.75
C ILE A 153 18.29 0.80 -5.65
N ALA A 154 17.81 2.04 -5.64
CA ALA A 154 18.44 3.13 -6.37
C ALA A 154 19.92 3.32 -5.97
N ALA A 155 20.21 3.32 -4.67
CA ALA A 155 21.57 3.43 -4.18
C ALA A 155 22.45 2.20 -4.51
N GLU A 156 21.85 1.00 -4.50
CA GLU A 156 22.55 -0.22 -4.90
C GLU A 156 22.89 -0.22 -6.39
N LEU A 157 21.98 0.25 -7.26
CA LEU A 157 22.21 0.37 -8.70
C LEU A 157 23.39 1.31 -9.01
N ASP A 158 23.46 2.47 -8.34
CA ASP A 158 24.61 3.39 -8.48
C ASP A 158 25.90 2.71 -8.05
N ARG A 159 25.91 2.03 -6.92
CA ARG A 159 27.10 1.30 -6.42
C ARG A 159 27.53 0.16 -7.39
N TRP A 160 26.59 -0.59 -7.93
CA TRP A 160 26.89 -1.66 -8.89
C TRP A 160 27.45 -1.10 -10.20
N ALA A 161 26.92 0.02 -10.68
CA ALA A 161 27.44 0.72 -11.84
C ALA A 161 28.87 1.22 -11.62
N GLU A 162 29.19 1.80 -10.45
CA GLU A 162 30.54 2.20 -10.06
C GLU A 162 31.51 1.02 -10.02
N GLN A 163 31.04 -0.16 -9.66
CA GLN A 163 31.83 -1.40 -9.62
C GLN A 163 31.96 -2.09 -10.97
N GLY A 164 31.35 -1.54 -12.02
CA GLY A 164 31.31 -2.15 -13.36
C GLY A 164 30.51 -3.47 -13.40
N ARG A 165 29.61 -3.70 -12.45
CA ARG A 165 28.74 -4.90 -12.43
C ARG A 165 27.57 -4.71 -13.38
N LYS A 166 27.10 -5.84 -13.91
CA LYS A 166 25.85 -5.84 -14.69
C LYS A 166 24.65 -5.76 -13.76
N ALA A 167 23.67 -4.97 -14.12
CA ALA A 167 22.33 -5.02 -13.55
C ALA A 167 21.33 -4.51 -14.59
N ALA A 168 20.11 -5.00 -14.53
CA ALA A 168 19.04 -4.58 -15.41
C ALA A 168 17.73 -4.48 -14.64
N VAL A 169 16.83 -3.63 -15.12
CA VAL A 169 15.47 -3.45 -14.59
C VAL A 169 14.45 -3.62 -15.69
N ALA A 170 13.30 -4.17 -15.34
CA ALA A 170 12.13 -4.27 -16.20
C ALA A 170 10.96 -3.50 -15.56
N LEU A 171 10.36 -2.60 -16.32
CA LEU A 171 9.11 -1.96 -15.96
C LEU A 171 7.95 -2.77 -16.55
N VAL A 172 7.11 -3.32 -15.68
CA VAL A 172 5.99 -4.19 -16.04
C VAL A 172 4.69 -3.46 -15.78
N SER A 173 3.86 -3.31 -16.78
CA SER A 173 2.54 -2.68 -16.65
C SER A 173 1.44 -3.63 -17.07
N LEU A 174 0.38 -3.70 -16.26
CA LEU A 174 -0.86 -4.37 -16.64
C LEU A 174 -1.58 -3.52 -17.70
N ASP A 175 -1.83 -4.11 -18.86
CA ASP A 175 -2.51 -3.43 -19.95
C ASP A 175 -3.98 -3.19 -19.62
N HIS A 176 -4.52 -2.10 -20.12
CA HIS A 176 -5.95 -1.75 -19.99
C HIS A 176 -6.48 -1.75 -18.55
N GLY A 177 -5.63 -1.43 -17.55
CA GLY A 177 -5.97 -1.50 -16.11
C GLY A 177 -7.21 -0.69 -15.72
N ALA A 178 -7.43 0.49 -16.31
CA ALA A 178 -8.64 1.28 -16.09
C ALA A 178 -9.89 0.55 -16.61
N GLN A 179 -9.84 0.02 -17.82
CA GLN A 179 -10.94 -0.72 -18.43
C GLN A 179 -11.26 -2.02 -17.67
N LEU A 180 -10.23 -2.74 -17.22
CA LEU A 180 -10.39 -3.92 -16.37
C LEU A 180 -11.10 -3.57 -15.06
N ARG A 181 -10.68 -2.48 -14.40
CA ARG A 181 -11.32 -1.99 -13.18
C ARG A 181 -12.77 -1.59 -13.40
N ASP A 182 -13.06 -0.87 -14.48
CA ASP A 182 -14.41 -0.43 -14.80
C ASP A 182 -15.34 -1.61 -15.16
N THR A 183 -14.79 -2.67 -15.76
CA THR A 183 -15.54 -3.88 -16.16
C THR A 183 -15.76 -4.84 -14.99
N TYR A 184 -14.76 -5.06 -14.15
CA TYR A 184 -14.78 -6.11 -13.12
C TYR A 184 -14.84 -5.57 -11.68
N GLY A 185 -14.65 -4.27 -11.49
CA GLY A 185 -14.63 -3.61 -10.18
C GLY A 185 -13.29 -3.69 -9.45
N GLN A 186 -13.12 -2.81 -8.46
CA GLN A 186 -11.87 -2.69 -7.68
C GLN A 186 -11.47 -3.99 -6.96
N PRO A 187 -12.38 -4.76 -6.31
CA PRO A 187 -11.97 -5.97 -5.61
C PRO A 187 -11.36 -7.04 -6.52
N VAL A 188 -11.84 -7.15 -7.76
CA VAL A 188 -11.28 -8.07 -8.77
C VAL A 188 -9.93 -7.55 -9.25
N MET A 189 -9.81 -6.23 -9.41
CA MET A 189 -8.55 -5.58 -9.77
C MET A 189 -7.47 -5.81 -8.72
N ASP A 190 -7.82 -5.73 -7.43
CA ASP A 190 -6.90 -5.98 -6.32
C ASP A 190 -6.41 -7.45 -6.34
N GLN A 191 -7.29 -8.40 -6.60
CA GLN A 191 -6.91 -9.81 -6.77
C GLN A 191 -5.98 -10.02 -7.96
N LEU A 192 -6.24 -9.35 -9.09
CA LEU A 192 -5.40 -9.42 -10.27
C LEU A 192 -3.99 -8.83 -10.01
N ILE A 193 -3.92 -7.71 -9.30
CA ILE A 193 -2.65 -7.11 -8.87
C ILE A 193 -1.85 -8.08 -7.99
N CYS A 194 -2.50 -8.71 -7.01
CA CYS A 194 -1.86 -9.73 -6.17
C CYS A 194 -1.41 -10.95 -6.99
N PHE A 195 -2.24 -11.38 -7.95
CA PHE A 195 -1.91 -12.50 -8.81
C PHE A 195 -0.66 -12.20 -9.65
N VAL A 196 -0.61 -11.07 -10.34
CA VAL A 196 0.54 -10.65 -11.17
C VAL A 196 1.81 -10.51 -10.31
N ALA A 197 1.71 -9.88 -9.14
CA ALA A 197 2.83 -9.76 -8.21
C ALA A 197 3.39 -11.13 -7.81
N ASN A 198 2.52 -12.08 -7.46
CA ASN A 198 2.90 -13.44 -7.08
C ASN A 198 3.52 -14.22 -8.25
N GLN A 199 3.06 -14.00 -9.49
CA GLN A 199 3.69 -14.63 -10.66
C GLN A 199 5.13 -14.15 -10.81
N TRP A 200 5.38 -12.84 -10.76
CA TRP A 200 6.75 -12.32 -10.85
C TRP A 200 7.61 -12.74 -9.66
N LYS A 201 7.09 -12.67 -8.44
CA LYS A 201 7.80 -13.10 -7.24
C LYS A 201 8.25 -14.57 -7.32
N LYS A 202 7.46 -15.44 -7.92
CA LYS A 202 7.81 -16.86 -8.11
C LYS A 202 9.12 -17.07 -8.88
N TYR A 203 9.45 -16.15 -9.80
CA TYR A 203 10.63 -16.27 -10.66
C TYR A 203 11.77 -15.32 -10.26
N PHE A 204 11.48 -14.29 -9.47
CA PHE A 204 12.41 -13.23 -9.08
C PHE A 204 12.39 -12.98 -7.57
N ASP A 205 12.73 -14.00 -6.79
CA ASP A 205 12.73 -13.93 -5.33
C ASP A 205 14.07 -14.42 -4.74
N ILE A 206 15.21 -14.03 -5.35
CA ILE A 206 16.53 -14.31 -4.82
C ILE A 206 17.02 -13.08 -4.04
N PRO A 207 17.05 -13.15 -2.69
CA PRO A 207 17.47 -12.03 -1.87
C PRO A 207 18.86 -11.50 -2.26
N GLY A 208 19.00 -10.19 -2.38
CA GLY A 208 20.27 -9.53 -2.69
C GLY A 208 20.67 -9.54 -4.17
N SER A 209 19.95 -10.27 -5.05
CA SER A 209 20.24 -10.29 -6.49
C SER A 209 19.02 -10.06 -7.38
N GLN A 210 17.84 -10.29 -6.86
CA GLN A 210 16.58 -10.12 -7.60
C GLN A 210 15.54 -9.43 -6.72
N ILE A 211 14.74 -8.57 -7.31
CA ILE A 211 13.68 -7.86 -6.61
C ILE A 211 12.42 -7.76 -7.47
N VAL A 212 11.27 -7.75 -6.80
CA VAL A 212 9.99 -7.35 -7.39
C VAL A 212 9.42 -6.24 -6.52
N CYS A 213 9.18 -5.09 -7.13
CA CYS A 213 8.59 -3.92 -6.46
C CYS A 213 7.28 -3.53 -7.15
N ARG A 214 6.33 -3.03 -6.38
CA ARG A 214 5.17 -2.31 -6.93
C ARG A 214 5.46 -0.82 -6.93
N LEU A 215 5.48 -0.22 -8.12
CA LEU A 215 5.80 1.19 -8.29
C LEU A 215 4.58 2.08 -8.09
N THR A 216 3.53 1.84 -8.86
CA THR A 216 2.25 2.57 -8.77
C THR A 216 1.12 1.70 -9.31
N GLY A 217 -0.09 1.82 -8.78
CA GLY A 217 -1.30 1.22 -9.37
C GLY A 217 -1.10 -0.21 -9.88
N THR A 218 -0.96 -0.34 -11.18
CA THR A 218 -0.80 -1.61 -11.92
C THR A 218 0.60 -1.81 -12.48
N THR A 219 1.58 -0.99 -12.05
CA THR A 219 2.94 -1.01 -12.57
C THR A 219 3.89 -1.59 -11.54
N PHE A 220 4.70 -2.56 -11.97
CA PHE A 220 5.73 -3.22 -11.18
C PHE A 220 7.12 -2.96 -11.77
N VAL A 221 8.13 -3.15 -10.95
CA VAL A 221 9.54 -3.17 -11.34
C VAL A 221 10.13 -4.50 -10.94
N VAL A 222 10.79 -5.15 -11.89
CA VAL A 222 11.63 -6.32 -11.63
C VAL A 222 13.07 -5.89 -11.83
N GLY A 223 13.93 -6.11 -10.84
CA GLY A 223 15.35 -5.81 -10.92
C GLY A 223 16.19 -7.07 -10.78
N CYS A 224 17.24 -7.18 -11.56
CA CYS A 224 18.18 -8.31 -11.53
C CYS A 224 19.61 -7.81 -11.54
N LEU A 225 20.41 -8.32 -10.61
CA LEU A 225 21.85 -8.19 -10.60
C LEU A 225 22.48 -9.28 -11.48
N ASP A 226 23.66 -8.97 -12.02
CA ASP A 226 24.48 -9.87 -12.87
C ASP A 226 23.83 -10.24 -14.23
N LEU A 227 22.77 -9.53 -14.64
CA LEU A 227 22.20 -9.61 -15.97
C LEU A 227 22.30 -8.25 -16.67
N ASP A 228 22.57 -8.26 -17.98
CA ASP A 228 22.37 -7.08 -18.81
C ASP A 228 20.93 -6.96 -19.32
N GLY A 229 20.60 -5.82 -19.95
CA GLY A 229 19.25 -5.55 -20.46
C GLY A 229 18.74 -6.63 -21.41
N GLY A 230 19.58 -7.11 -22.34
CA GLY A 230 19.21 -8.15 -23.28
C GLY A 230 18.92 -9.50 -22.63
N GLN A 231 19.72 -9.89 -21.64
CA GLN A 231 19.55 -11.13 -20.88
C GLN A 231 18.26 -11.08 -20.05
N LEU A 232 17.99 -9.98 -19.36
CA LEU A 232 16.75 -9.82 -18.62
C LEU A 232 15.54 -9.82 -19.54
N ALA A 233 15.58 -9.12 -20.67
CA ALA A 233 14.49 -9.11 -21.65
C ALA A 233 14.17 -10.51 -22.17
N GLN A 234 15.19 -11.33 -22.43
CA GLN A 234 15.00 -12.72 -22.86
C GLN A 234 14.36 -13.57 -21.74
N GLN A 235 14.82 -13.40 -20.50
CA GLN A 235 14.24 -14.08 -19.35
C GLN A 235 12.77 -13.70 -19.14
N MET A 236 12.46 -12.40 -19.24
CA MET A 236 11.08 -11.90 -19.12
C MET A 236 10.16 -12.50 -20.19
N ARG A 237 10.64 -12.61 -21.45
CA ARG A 237 9.89 -13.25 -22.55
C ARG A 237 9.60 -14.71 -22.25
N ASN A 238 10.58 -15.47 -21.79
CA ASN A 238 10.41 -16.88 -21.45
C ASN A 238 9.38 -17.08 -20.34
N ILE A 239 9.51 -16.30 -19.25
CA ILE A 239 8.57 -16.37 -18.12
C ILE A 239 7.16 -15.96 -18.54
N TYR A 240 7.04 -14.90 -19.32
CA TYR A 240 5.73 -14.42 -19.78
C TYR A 240 5.02 -15.44 -20.67
N ALA A 241 5.76 -16.19 -21.50
CA ALA A 241 5.21 -17.25 -22.33
C ALA A 241 4.65 -18.43 -21.51
N GLU A 242 5.20 -18.68 -20.32
CA GLU A 242 4.77 -19.73 -19.40
C GLU A 242 3.73 -19.26 -18.38
N MET A 243 3.58 -17.95 -18.22
CA MET A 243 2.68 -17.35 -17.25
C MET A 243 1.21 -17.54 -17.65
N PRO A 244 0.31 -17.86 -16.70
CA PRO A 244 -1.13 -17.84 -16.98
C PRO A 244 -1.59 -16.41 -17.35
N HIS A 245 -2.30 -16.29 -18.46
CA HIS A 245 -2.87 -15.01 -18.93
C HIS A 245 -4.31 -14.78 -18.46
N GLU A 246 -4.79 -15.56 -17.51
CA GLU A 246 -6.07 -15.42 -16.86
C GLU A 246 -5.91 -15.53 -15.35
N CYS A 247 -6.55 -14.62 -14.63
CA CYS A 247 -6.68 -14.70 -13.17
C CYS A 247 -8.08 -15.24 -12.82
N VAL A 248 -8.12 -16.26 -11.95
CA VAL A 248 -9.38 -16.79 -11.42
C VAL A 248 -9.70 -16.07 -10.12
N THR A 249 -10.81 -15.34 -10.09
CA THR A 249 -11.24 -14.59 -8.91
C THR A 249 -12.27 -15.37 -8.11
N SER A 250 -12.20 -15.27 -6.78
CA SER A 250 -13.06 -16.00 -5.84
C SER A 250 -14.26 -15.19 -5.31
N MET A 251 -14.53 -14.00 -5.85
CA MET A 251 -15.59 -13.11 -5.38
C MET A 251 -16.97 -13.55 -5.91
N GLY A 252 -17.66 -14.39 -5.12
CA GLY A 252 -19.06 -14.77 -5.31
C GLY A 252 -19.35 -15.77 -6.45
N MET A 253 -18.89 -15.53 -7.65
CA MET A 253 -18.82 -16.49 -8.75
C MET A 253 -17.40 -16.50 -9.28
N MET A 254 -16.83 -17.70 -9.50
CA MET A 254 -15.52 -17.85 -10.13
C MET A 254 -15.54 -17.18 -11.51
N LYS A 255 -14.87 -16.05 -11.64
CA LYS A 255 -14.68 -15.37 -12.93
C LYS A 255 -13.25 -15.55 -13.39
N ARG A 256 -13.08 -15.86 -14.66
CA ARG A 256 -11.78 -15.81 -15.34
C ARG A 256 -11.61 -14.40 -15.90
N VAL A 257 -10.58 -13.72 -15.48
CA VAL A 257 -10.26 -12.36 -15.91
C VAL A 257 -9.03 -12.44 -16.80
N PRO A 258 -9.18 -12.32 -18.14
CA PRO A 258 -8.04 -12.29 -19.04
C PRO A 258 -7.27 -10.98 -18.86
N PHE A 259 -5.96 -11.03 -18.97
CA PHE A 259 -5.10 -9.86 -18.89
C PHE A 259 -3.88 -10.02 -19.79
N THR A 260 -3.26 -8.89 -20.13
CA THR A 260 -1.97 -8.84 -20.80
C THR A 260 -1.04 -7.88 -20.06
N LEU A 261 0.25 -8.07 -20.27
CA LEU A 261 1.29 -7.24 -19.68
C LEU A 261 2.16 -6.65 -20.79
N SER A 262 2.53 -5.40 -20.62
CA SER A 262 3.58 -4.74 -21.39
C SER A 262 4.82 -4.61 -20.51
N VAL A 263 5.98 -4.96 -21.07
CA VAL A 263 7.24 -4.98 -20.34
C VAL A 263 8.30 -4.23 -21.13
N ALA A 264 8.93 -3.27 -20.46
CA ALA A 264 10.08 -2.55 -21.01
C ALA A 264 11.30 -2.80 -20.12
N VAL A 265 12.43 -3.14 -20.74
CA VAL A 265 13.66 -3.50 -20.04
C VAL A 265 14.76 -2.50 -20.36
N ALA A 266 15.61 -2.18 -19.38
CA ALA A 266 16.84 -1.42 -19.59
C ALA A 266 17.94 -1.95 -18.65
N GLY A 267 19.18 -1.92 -19.12
CA GLY A 267 20.35 -2.36 -18.38
C GLY A 267 21.33 -1.22 -18.07
N LEU A 268 22.18 -1.42 -17.06
CA LEU A 268 23.27 -0.48 -16.76
C LEU A 268 24.23 -0.28 -17.94
N ASP A 269 24.32 -1.27 -18.83
CA ASP A 269 25.10 -1.23 -20.05
C ASP A 269 24.60 -0.19 -21.08
N GLU A 270 23.41 0.33 -20.90
CA GLU A 270 22.84 1.41 -21.71
C GLU A 270 23.15 2.81 -21.16
N LEU A 271 23.75 2.89 -19.97
CA LEU A 271 24.05 4.15 -19.31
C LEU A 271 25.52 4.57 -19.55
N ASP A 272 25.72 5.86 -19.77
CA ASP A 272 27.05 6.47 -19.96
C ASP A 272 27.68 6.95 -18.63
N SER A 273 26.97 6.83 -17.51
CA SER A 273 27.40 7.30 -16.18
C SER A 273 26.80 6.46 -15.07
N ALA A 274 27.55 6.24 -14.00
CA ALA A 274 27.16 5.49 -12.81
C ALA A 274 26.34 6.30 -11.79
N ALA A 275 25.82 7.46 -12.14
CA ALA A 275 25.06 8.30 -11.24
C ALA A 275 23.58 8.34 -11.61
N ASN A 276 22.73 8.33 -10.60
CA ASN A 276 21.26 8.35 -10.76
C ASN A 276 20.74 7.24 -11.70
N CYS A 277 21.34 6.05 -11.59
CA CYS A 277 21.06 4.93 -12.50
C CYS A 277 19.57 4.58 -12.51
N TRP A 278 18.92 4.54 -11.34
CA TRP A 278 17.49 4.23 -11.28
C TRP A 278 16.65 5.21 -12.12
N GLN A 279 16.84 6.51 -11.95
CA GLN A 279 16.05 7.53 -12.64
C GLN A 279 16.24 7.45 -14.14
N ARG A 280 17.46 7.15 -14.59
CA ARG A 280 17.81 7.02 -16.01
C ARG A 280 17.26 5.74 -16.63
N LEU A 281 17.41 4.61 -15.94
CA LEU A 281 16.82 3.34 -16.38
C LEU A 281 15.29 3.43 -16.42
N TYR A 282 14.69 4.08 -15.40
CA TYR A 282 13.26 4.33 -15.38
C TYR A 282 12.81 5.15 -16.59
N ALA A 283 13.52 6.22 -16.94
CA ALA A 283 13.20 7.06 -18.09
C ALA A 283 13.23 6.26 -19.41
N ILE A 284 14.26 5.42 -19.61
CA ILE A 284 14.38 4.54 -20.79
C ILE A 284 13.21 3.54 -20.82
N CYS A 285 12.93 2.88 -19.70
CA CYS A 285 11.83 1.91 -19.62
C CYS A 285 10.47 2.59 -19.83
N ASP A 286 10.24 3.76 -19.27
CA ASP A 286 8.96 4.50 -19.40
C ASP A 286 8.71 4.91 -20.86
N GLU A 287 9.73 5.39 -21.58
CA GLU A 287 9.64 5.72 -22.99
C GLU A 287 9.32 4.47 -23.84
N ARG A 288 10.03 3.36 -23.61
CA ARG A 288 9.78 2.08 -24.28
C ARG A 288 8.37 1.57 -23.98
N LEU A 289 7.96 1.62 -22.72
CA LEU A 289 6.64 1.15 -22.28
C LEU A 289 5.51 1.94 -22.93
N ARG A 290 5.65 3.28 -23.04
CA ARG A 290 4.69 4.13 -23.77
C ARG A 290 4.60 3.72 -25.24
N GLY A 291 5.74 3.46 -25.89
CA GLY A 291 5.78 2.97 -27.28
C GLY A 291 5.02 1.65 -27.45
N ILE A 292 5.18 0.71 -26.52
CA ILE A 292 4.45 -0.55 -26.51
C ILE A 292 2.94 -0.30 -26.34
N GLN A 293 2.54 0.52 -25.36
CA GLN A 293 1.14 0.80 -25.07
C GLN A 293 0.42 1.48 -26.25
N ILE A 294 1.08 2.43 -26.93
CA ILE A 294 0.56 3.07 -28.15
C ILE A 294 0.37 2.03 -29.28
N SER A 295 1.24 1.02 -29.37
CA SER A 295 1.15 -0.05 -30.37
C SER A 295 0.18 -1.19 -30.00
N GLY A 296 -0.62 -1.03 -28.94
CA GLY A 296 -1.66 -1.99 -28.52
C GLY A 296 -1.29 -2.86 -27.32
N GLY A 297 -0.14 -2.65 -26.70
CA GLY A 297 0.30 -3.41 -25.51
C GLY A 297 0.77 -4.84 -25.82
N ASN A 298 0.81 -5.69 -24.76
CA ASN A 298 1.12 -7.12 -24.85
C ASN A 298 2.46 -7.45 -25.54
N LYS A 299 3.51 -6.69 -25.19
CA LYS A 299 4.85 -6.84 -25.77
C LYS A 299 5.93 -6.67 -24.71
N ILE A 300 7.10 -7.28 -24.99
CA ILE A 300 8.31 -7.15 -24.19
C ILE A 300 9.43 -6.63 -25.10
N CYS A 301 10.02 -5.50 -24.77
CA CYS A 301 11.15 -4.89 -25.45
C CYS A 301 12.34 -4.64 -24.50
#